data_cfe1204ae693c5f8438c54998c36d190
#
_entry.id   cfe1204ae693c5f8438c54998c36d190
#
_cell.length_a   1.000
_cell.length_b   1.000
_cell.length_c   1.000
_cell.angle_alpha   90.00
_cell.angle_beta   90.00
_cell.angle_gamma   90.00
#
_symmetry.space_group_name_H-M   'P 1'
#
loop_
_entity.id
_entity.type
_entity.pdbx_description
1 polymer ?
#
loop_
_entity_poly.entity_id
_entity_poly.type
_entity_poly.pdbx_seq_one_letter_code
_entity_poly.pdbx_strand_id
1 'polypeptide(L)'
;MTVNKADLGNAAHAAALFETLNAYASDAMGGGKQLSGYVRENLAAELKKRPTAHVFLAFDGETPAGLATCIEGFSTFACKPLLNLHDLAVMPAYRGQGVAKLLLAAVEDQARQLGCCKLTLEVLEGNAVARSLYRACGFEGYELKAETGKAMFMHKPLA
;
A
#
# COMPACT_ATOMS: atom_id res chain seq x y z
N MET A 1 1.83 8.16 17.77
CA MET A 1 1.74 7.44 16.47
C MET A 1 3.14 7.30 15.89
N THR A 2 3.59 6.09 15.63
CA THR A 2 4.90 5.79 15.03
C THR A 2 4.69 5.01 13.73
N VAL A 3 5.54 5.23 12.73
CA VAL A 3 5.56 4.44 11.49
C VAL A 3 6.93 3.80 11.36
N ASN A 4 6.95 2.48 11.21
CA ASN A 4 8.18 1.72 11.09
C ASN A 4 8.13 0.77 9.88
N LYS A 5 9.28 0.53 9.26
CA LYS A 5 9.42 -0.58 8.33
C LYS A 5 9.24 -1.90 9.10
N ALA A 6 8.36 -2.77 8.61
CA ALA A 6 8.03 -4.01 9.28
C ALA A 6 9.22 -5.00 9.26
N ASP A 7 9.53 -5.57 10.41
CA ASP A 7 10.30 -6.81 10.48
C ASP A 7 9.30 -7.99 10.36
N LEU A 8 9.23 -8.60 9.19
CA LEU A 8 8.32 -9.72 8.92
C LEU A 8 8.75 -11.05 9.60
N GLY A 9 9.88 -11.05 10.30
CA GLY A 9 10.29 -12.13 11.22
C GLY A 9 9.74 -11.94 12.62
N ASN A 10 9.26 -10.74 12.95
CA ASN A 10 8.65 -10.43 14.25
C ASN A 10 7.16 -10.81 14.25
N ALA A 11 6.75 -11.64 15.21
CA ALA A 11 5.37 -12.14 15.29
C ALA A 11 4.32 -11.02 15.47
N ALA A 12 4.64 -9.96 16.23
CA ALA A 12 3.74 -8.83 16.44
C ALA A 12 3.56 -8.02 15.13
N HIS A 13 4.63 -7.81 14.36
CA HIS A 13 4.52 -7.15 13.05
C HIS A 13 3.76 -8.00 12.03
N ALA A 14 3.96 -9.34 12.04
CA ALA A 14 3.21 -10.25 11.18
C ALA A 14 1.70 -10.25 11.52
N ALA A 15 1.35 -10.23 12.81
CA ALA A 15 -0.03 -10.11 13.26
C ALA A 15 -0.64 -8.76 12.85
N ALA A 16 0.06 -7.65 13.09
CA ALA A 16 -0.39 -6.30 12.72
C ALA A 16 -0.62 -6.15 11.21
N LEU A 17 0.27 -6.70 10.39
CA LEU A 17 0.12 -6.77 8.93
C LEU A 17 -1.19 -7.46 8.56
N PHE A 18 -1.42 -8.67 9.09
CA PHE A 18 -2.62 -9.43 8.77
C PHE A 18 -3.89 -8.71 9.26
N GLU A 19 -3.91 -8.27 10.52
CA GLU A 19 -5.09 -7.60 11.11
C GLU A 19 -5.50 -6.38 10.30
N THR A 20 -4.53 -5.51 9.96
CA THR A 20 -4.83 -4.28 9.22
C THR A 20 -5.28 -4.57 7.80
N LEU A 21 -4.63 -5.53 7.12
CA LEU A 21 -5.02 -5.91 5.76
C LEU A 21 -6.39 -6.60 5.74
N ASN A 22 -6.69 -7.45 6.74
CA ASN A 22 -7.99 -8.12 6.87
C ASN A 22 -9.13 -7.13 7.18
N ALA A 23 -8.87 -6.11 8.00
CA ALA A 23 -9.82 -5.02 8.23
C ALA A 23 -10.13 -4.26 6.93
N TYR A 24 -9.10 -3.97 6.11
CA TYR A 24 -9.28 -3.36 4.80
C TYR A 24 -10.05 -4.28 3.84
N ALA A 25 -9.66 -5.55 3.72
CA ALA A 25 -10.34 -6.51 2.84
C ALA A 25 -11.84 -6.67 3.17
N SER A 26 -12.20 -6.55 4.45
CA SER A 26 -13.57 -6.61 4.94
C SER A 26 -14.37 -5.32 4.69
N ASP A 27 -13.71 -4.21 4.39
CA ASP A 27 -14.34 -2.95 4.03
C ASP A 27 -14.93 -3.02 2.61
N ALA A 28 -15.97 -2.23 2.34
CA ALA A 28 -16.61 -2.17 1.01
C ALA A 28 -15.62 -1.82 -0.11
N MET A 29 -14.62 -0.97 0.17
CA MET A 29 -13.57 -0.61 -0.80
C MET A 29 -12.45 -1.66 -0.90
N GLY A 30 -12.40 -2.64 -0.01
CA GLY A 30 -11.46 -3.76 -0.03
C GLY A 30 -12.06 -5.08 -0.57
N GLY A 31 -13.33 -5.07 -0.95
CA GLY A 31 -14.02 -6.24 -1.49
C GLY A 31 -15.07 -6.86 -0.58
N GLY A 32 -15.19 -6.42 0.68
CA GLY A 32 -16.24 -6.81 1.62
C GLY A 32 -16.13 -8.23 2.16
N LYS A 33 -14.95 -8.86 2.07
CA LYS A 33 -14.72 -10.24 2.52
C LYS A 33 -13.44 -10.35 3.33
N GLN A 34 -13.48 -11.17 4.38
CA GLN A 34 -12.28 -11.50 5.14
C GLN A 34 -11.28 -12.29 4.31
N LEU A 35 -10.01 -12.11 4.63
CA LEU A 35 -8.93 -12.90 4.06
C LEU A 35 -9.01 -14.36 4.55
N SER A 36 -8.54 -15.28 3.72
CA SER A 36 -8.55 -16.71 4.05
C SER A 36 -7.57 -17.07 5.17
N GLY A 37 -7.76 -18.23 5.81
CA GLY A 37 -6.81 -18.79 6.75
C GLY A 37 -5.43 -19.01 6.15
N TYR A 38 -5.35 -19.39 4.88
CA TYR A 38 -4.09 -19.52 4.15
C TYR A 38 -3.30 -18.20 4.13
N VAL A 39 -3.98 -17.06 3.85
CA VAL A 39 -3.33 -15.74 3.87
C VAL A 39 -2.86 -15.39 5.26
N ARG A 40 -3.65 -15.67 6.30
CA ARG A 40 -3.27 -15.45 7.70
C ARG A 40 -1.95 -16.15 8.05
N GLU A 41 -1.81 -17.39 7.64
CA GLU A 41 -0.67 -18.24 8.01
C GLU A 41 0.59 -17.96 7.19
N ASN A 42 0.43 -17.47 5.95
CA ASN A 42 1.53 -17.44 4.99
C ASN A 42 1.98 -16.03 4.56
N LEU A 43 1.15 -15.01 4.69
CA LEU A 43 1.40 -13.68 4.09
C LEU A 43 2.75 -13.08 4.50
N ALA A 44 3.05 -13.05 5.79
CA ALA A 44 4.30 -12.44 6.29
C ALA A 44 5.54 -13.20 5.79
N ALA A 45 5.48 -14.55 5.82
CA ALA A 45 6.57 -15.39 5.34
C ALA A 45 6.77 -15.25 3.82
N GLU A 46 5.68 -15.16 3.06
CA GLU A 46 5.75 -14.99 1.61
C GLU A 46 6.28 -13.60 1.22
N LEU A 47 5.86 -12.54 1.90
CA LEU A 47 6.41 -11.19 1.69
C LEU A 47 7.89 -11.12 2.08
N LYS A 48 8.30 -11.78 3.18
CA LYS A 48 9.70 -11.84 3.62
C LYS A 48 10.64 -12.45 2.58
N LYS A 49 10.15 -13.40 1.78
CA LYS A 49 10.94 -14.02 0.67
C LYS A 49 11.14 -13.08 -0.53
N ARG A 50 10.45 -11.93 -0.57
CA ARG A 50 10.48 -10.98 -1.68
C ARG A 50 11.27 -9.73 -1.30
N PRO A 51 12.55 -9.62 -1.70
CA PRO A 51 13.38 -8.45 -1.34
C PRO A 51 12.85 -7.15 -1.92
N THR A 52 12.01 -7.21 -2.95
CA THR A 52 11.35 -6.07 -3.58
C THR A 52 10.05 -5.64 -2.89
N ALA A 53 9.62 -6.36 -1.85
CA ALA A 53 8.45 -5.99 -1.07
C ALA A 53 8.86 -5.19 0.16
N HIS A 54 8.20 -4.05 0.38
CA HIS A 54 8.41 -3.18 1.54
C HIS A 54 7.09 -2.98 2.26
N VAL A 55 7.08 -3.29 3.54
CA VAL A 55 5.89 -3.14 4.40
C VAL A 55 6.18 -2.10 5.47
N PHE A 56 5.25 -1.16 5.64
CA PHE A 56 5.28 -0.15 6.70
C PHE A 56 4.06 -0.32 7.58
N LEU A 57 4.26 -0.29 8.89
CA LEU A 57 3.21 -0.40 9.88
C LEU A 57 3.16 0.88 10.72
N ALA A 58 1.97 1.40 10.92
CA ALA A 58 1.70 2.48 11.85
C ALA A 58 1.15 1.89 13.16
N PHE A 59 1.67 2.39 14.29
CA PHE A 59 1.25 1.97 15.63
C PHE A 59 0.91 3.17 16.50
N ASP A 60 -0.10 2.99 17.34
CA ASP A 60 -0.39 3.84 18.49
C ASP A 60 -0.05 3.04 19.76
N GLY A 61 1.12 3.33 20.35
CA GLY A 61 1.72 2.40 21.32
C GLY A 61 1.99 1.04 20.67
N GLU A 62 1.34 -0.01 21.19
CA GLU A 62 1.42 -1.38 20.65
C GLU A 62 0.25 -1.72 19.71
N THR A 63 -0.72 -0.82 19.54
CA THR A 63 -1.94 -1.08 18.76
C THR A 63 -1.70 -0.76 17.29
N PRO A 64 -1.96 -1.71 16.36
CA PRO A 64 -1.88 -1.45 14.93
C PRO A 64 -2.88 -0.38 14.50
N ALA A 65 -2.41 0.63 13.79
CA ALA A 65 -3.22 1.75 13.33
C ALA A 65 -3.33 1.82 11.80
N GLY A 66 -2.35 1.27 11.09
CA GLY A 66 -2.36 1.31 9.64
C GLY A 66 -1.21 0.53 9.01
N LEU A 67 -1.31 0.36 7.70
CA LEU A 67 -0.42 -0.43 6.86
C LEU A 67 -0.18 0.26 5.53
N ALA A 68 1.05 0.18 5.01
CA ALA A 68 1.35 0.37 3.60
C ALA A 68 2.22 -0.79 3.10
N THR A 69 1.79 -1.45 2.03
CA THR A 69 2.56 -2.48 1.32
C THR A 69 2.99 -1.93 -0.03
N CYS A 70 4.28 -2.01 -0.33
CA CYS A 70 4.84 -1.52 -1.58
C CYS A 70 5.65 -2.61 -2.28
N ILE A 71 5.62 -2.58 -3.61
CA ILE A 71 6.39 -3.51 -4.45
C ILE A 71 7.25 -2.68 -5.42
N GLU A 72 8.55 -3.01 -5.50
CA GLU A 72 9.44 -2.37 -6.48
C GLU A 72 9.09 -2.83 -7.89
N GLY A 73 9.01 -1.89 -8.77
CA GLY A 73 8.94 -2.09 -10.20
C GLY A 73 10.09 -1.37 -10.91
N PHE A 74 10.06 -1.36 -12.22
CA PHE A 74 11.07 -0.70 -13.03
C PHE A 74 10.45 0.08 -14.17
N SER A 75 10.83 1.35 -14.31
CA SER A 75 10.45 2.19 -15.44
C SER A 75 11.45 2.02 -16.56
N THR A 76 11.06 1.31 -17.61
CA THR A 76 11.90 1.14 -18.80
C THR A 76 12.16 2.45 -19.51
N PHE A 77 11.22 3.39 -19.45
CA PHE A 77 11.34 4.71 -20.09
C PHE A 77 12.34 5.62 -19.36
N ALA A 78 12.37 5.56 -18.02
CA ALA A 78 13.32 6.33 -17.21
C ALA A 78 14.61 5.56 -16.92
N CYS A 79 14.65 4.25 -17.23
CA CYS A 79 15.72 3.33 -16.82
C CYS A 79 16.04 3.43 -15.32
N LYS A 80 15.00 3.47 -14.50
CA LYS A 80 15.09 3.63 -13.04
C LYS A 80 14.03 2.78 -12.33
N PRO A 81 14.28 2.38 -11.07
CA PRO A 81 13.25 1.75 -10.26
C PRO A 81 12.07 2.69 -10.05
N LEU A 82 10.91 2.13 -9.77
CA LEU A 82 9.74 2.79 -9.24
C LEU A 82 9.21 2.00 -8.06
N LEU A 83 8.41 2.62 -7.20
CA LEU A 83 7.78 1.93 -6.08
C LEU A 83 6.27 2.01 -6.23
N ASN A 84 5.62 0.85 -6.34
CA ASN A 84 4.16 0.74 -6.41
C ASN A 84 3.61 0.58 -5.00
N LEU A 85 2.74 1.51 -4.58
CA LEU A 85 1.93 1.37 -3.38
C LEU A 85 0.78 0.40 -3.68
N HIS A 86 0.93 -0.84 -3.21
CA HIS A 86 0.02 -1.93 -3.50
C HIS A 86 -1.20 -1.92 -2.57
N ASP A 87 -0.96 -1.72 -1.25
CA ASP A 87 -2.01 -1.56 -0.25
C ASP A 87 -1.74 -0.32 0.61
N LEU A 88 -2.79 0.41 0.95
CA LEU A 88 -2.79 1.45 1.98
C LEU A 88 -4.05 1.31 2.80
N ALA A 89 -3.89 0.97 4.06
CA ALA A 89 -4.99 0.73 4.97
C ALA A 89 -4.81 1.48 6.28
N VAL A 90 -5.92 2.00 6.82
CA VAL A 90 -5.98 2.60 8.15
C VAL A 90 -7.13 1.96 8.91
N MET A 91 -6.83 1.47 10.11
CA MET A 91 -7.83 0.88 10.99
C MET A 91 -8.97 1.88 11.26
N PRO A 92 -10.23 1.43 11.29
CA PRO A 92 -11.38 2.33 11.40
C PRO A 92 -11.28 3.37 12.52
N ALA A 93 -10.79 2.96 13.69
CA ALA A 93 -10.63 3.83 14.87
C ALA A 93 -9.61 4.97 14.67
N TYR A 94 -8.71 4.87 13.69
CA TYR A 94 -7.65 5.84 13.42
C TYR A 94 -7.84 6.65 12.13
N ARG A 95 -8.97 6.47 11.45
CA ARG A 95 -9.30 7.23 10.23
C ARG A 95 -9.48 8.71 10.55
N GLY A 96 -9.15 9.57 9.60
CA GLY A 96 -9.25 11.02 9.78
C GLY A 96 -8.16 11.66 10.65
N GLN A 97 -7.24 10.86 11.22
CA GLN A 97 -6.19 11.33 12.13
C GLN A 97 -4.79 11.48 11.47
N GLY A 98 -4.72 11.48 10.15
CA GLY A 98 -3.47 11.69 9.42
C GLY A 98 -2.58 10.46 9.25
N VAL A 99 -2.98 9.27 9.73
CA VAL A 99 -2.18 8.04 9.69
C VAL A 99 -1.76 7.67 8.26
N ALA A 100 -2.69 7.77 7.29
CA ALA A 100 -2.37 7.50 5.90
C ALA A 100 -1.29 8.43 5.32
N LYS A 101 -1.27 9.71 5.73
CA LYS A 101 -0.22 10.66 5.31
C LYS A 101 1.14 10.29 5.90
N LEU A 102 1.17 9.83 7.16
CA LEU A 102 2.41 9.36 7.80
C LEU A 102 2.97 8.13 7.07
N LEU A 103 2.09 7.18 6.72
CA LEU A 103 2.48 6.00 5.94
C LEU A 103 2.99 6.39 4.55
N LEU A 104 2.31 7.30 3.84
CA LEU A 104 2.75 7.78 2.52
C LEU A 104 4.10 8.50 2.59
N ALA A 105 4.36 9.28 3.64
CA ALA A 105 5.67 9.90 3.85
C ALA A 105 6.79 8.86 4.01
N ALA A 106 6.56 7.80 4.80
CA ALA A 106 7.52 6.71 4.96
C ALA A 106 7.78 5.95 3.64
N VAL A 107 6.73 5.74 2.83
CA VAL A 107 6.82 5.14 1.49
C VAL A 107 7.64 6.03 0.55
N GLU A 108 7.41 7.34 0.58
CA GLU A 108 8.14 8.32 -0.24
C GLU A 108 9.62 8.37 0.13
N ASP A 109 9.94 8.35 1.42
CA ASP A 109 11.33 8.29 1.91
C ASP A 109 12.03 7.00 1.46
N GLN A 110 11.35 5.85 1.52
CA GLN A 110 11.88 4.59 1.01
C GLN A 110 12.12 4.66 -0.52
N ALA A 111 11.19 5.23 -1.25
CA ALA A 111 11.34 5.39 -2.71
C ALA A 111 12.55 6.27 -3.07
N ARG A 112 12.78 7.35 -2.31
CA ARG A 112 13.98 8.19 -2.48
C ARG A 112 15.27 7.43 -2.18
N GLN A 113 15.30 6.64 -1.11
CA GLN A 113 16.45 5.82 -0.74
C GLN A 113 16.79 4.77 -1.81
N LEU A 114 15.76 4.21 -2.47
CA LEU A 114 15.90 3.26 -3.57
C LEU A 114 16.27 3.93 -4.91
N GLY A 115 16.31 5.26 -4.98
CA GLY A 115 16.53 5.98 -6.24
C GLY A 115 15.38 5.87 -7.23
N CYS A 116 14.16 5.60 -6.74
CA CYS A 116 12.98 5.49 -7.59
C CYS A 116 12.68 6.80 -8.32
N CYS A 117 12.27 6.69 -9.58
CA CYS A 117 11.87 7.85 -10.37
C CYS A 117 10.45 8.33 -10.06
N LYS A 118 9.60 7.47 -9.49
CA LYS A 118 8.22 7.78 -9.13
C LYS A 118 7.60 6.76 -8.17
N LEU A 119 6.52 7.16 -7.52
CA LEU A 119 5.53 6.28 -6.89
C LEU A 119 4.38 6.02 -7.87
N THR A 120 3.79 4.83 -7.80
CA THR A 120 2.56 4.48 -8.51
C THR A 120 1.57 3.83 -7.58
N LEU A 121 0.30 3.89 -7.89
CA LEU A 121 -0.78 3.19 -7.18
C LEU A 121 -1.98 3.00 -8.10
N GLU A 122 -2.82 2.05 -7.74
CA GLU A 122 -4.16 1.90 -8.30
C GLU A 122 -5.20 2.32 -7.25
N VAL A 123 -6.28 2.94 -7.70
CA VAL A 123 -7.39 3.37 -6.84
C VAL A 123 -8.72 3.22 -7.56
N LEU A 124 -9.71 2.69 -6.84
CA LEU A 124 -11.07 2.59 -7.37
C LEU A 124 -11.63 3.99 -7.62
N GLU A 125 -12.27 4.20 -8.77
CA GLU A 125 -12.85 5.50 -9.14
C GLU A 125 -13.88 5.99 -8.11
N GLY A 126 -14.65 5.08 -7.53
CA GLY A 126 -15.64 5.38 -6.48
C GLY A 126 -15.04 5.68 -5.11
N ASN A 127 -13.73 5.45 -4.88
CA ASN A 127 -13.09 5.73 -3.61
C ASN A 127 -12.67 7.21 -3.51
N ALA A 128 -13.65 8.09 -3.31
CA ALA A 128 -13.43 9.54 -3.26
C ALA A 128 -12.48 9.97 -2.13
N VAL A 129 -12.51 9.25 -1.00
CA VAL A 129 -11.65 9.55 0.18
C VAL A 129 -10.19 9.30 -0.17
N ALA A 130 -9.86 8.12 -0.69
CA ALA A 130 -8.50 7.78 -1.08
C ALA A 130 -7.99 8.68 -2.22
N ARG A 131 -8.83 8.95 -3.23
CA ARG A 131 -8.47 9.85 -4.33
C ARG A 131 -8.15 11.27 -3.86
N SER A 132 -8.92 11.79 -2.89
CA SER A 132 -8.67 13.10 -2.29
C SER A 132 -7.35 13.12 -1.54
N LEU A 133 -7.07 12.08 -0.74
CA LEU A 133 -5.80 11.90 -0.05
C LEU A 133 -4.62 11.89 -1.03
N TYR A 134 -4.68 11.05 -2.05
CA TYR A 134 -3.59 10.90 -3.02
C TYR A 134 -3.31 12.18 -3.77
N ARG A 135 -4.34 12.91 -4.21
CA ARG A 135 -4.17 14.24 -4.82
C ARG A 135 -3.49 15.24 -3.88
N ALA A 136 -3.91 15.26 -2.61
CA ALA A 136 -3.29 16.12 -1.58
C ALA A 136 -1.82 15.75 -1.29
N CYS A 137 -1.41 14.51 -1.64
CA CYS A 137 -0.03 14.03 -1.56
C CYS A 137 0.73 14.08 -2.90
N GLY A 138 0.20 14.77 -3.91
CA GLY A 138 0.87 15.00 -5.18
C GLY A 138 0.71 13.90 -6.23
N PHE A 139 -0.18 12.91 -6.02
CA PHE A 139 -0.50 11.92 -7.04
C PHE A 139 -1.48 12.49 -8.07
N GLU A 140 -1.21 12.21 -9.32
CA GLU A 140 -2.03 12.58 -10.47
C GLU A 140 -2.45 11.35 -11.28
N GLY A 141 -3.54 11.47 -12.04
CA GLY A 141 -3.94 10.41 -12.98
C GLY A 141 -2.92 10.31 -14.13
N TYR A 142 -2.55 9.07 -14.49
CA TYR A 142 -1.63 8.87 -15.60
C TYR A 142 -2.35 9.00 -16.95
N GLU A 143 -1.87 9.94 -17.74
CA GLU A 143 -2.36 10.21 -19.10
C GLU A 143 -1.17 10.70 -19.94
N LEU A 144 -1.00 10.15 -21.14
CA LEU A 144 0.07 10.59 -22.06
C LEU A 144 -0.30 11.86 -22.81
N LYS A 145 -1.49 11.86 -23.39
CA LYS A 145 -2.11 12.97 -24.13
C LYS A 145 -3.62 12.89 -23.94
N ALA A 146 -4.30 14.04 -23.96
CA ALA A 146 -5.75 14.10 -23.82
C ALA A 146 -6.50 13.21 -24.84
N GLU A 147 -5.99 13.13 -26.07
CA GLU A 147 -6.60 12.34 -27.15
C GLU A 147 -6.48 10.82 -26.92
N THR A 148 -5.48 10.36 -26.18
CA THR A 148 -5.28 8.93 -25.89
C THR A 148 -6.01 8.47 -24.64
N GLY A 149 -6.52 9.40 -23.83
CA GLY A 149 -7.25 9.12 -22.61
C GLY A 149 -6.36 8.65 -21.45
N LYS A 150 -7.01 8.20 -20.39
CA LYS A 150 -6.36 7.77 -19.14
C LYS A 150 -5.96 6.30 -19.20
N ALA A 151 -4.85 5.96 -18.55
CA ALA A 151 -4.49 4.56 -18.34
C ALA A 151 -5.55 3.85 -17.50
N MET A 152 -5.92 2.63 -17.91
CA MET A 152 -6.84 1.76 -17.19
C MET A 152 -6.08 0.59 -16.58
N PHE A 153 -6.45 0.21 -15.35
CA PHE A 153 -5.99 -1.03 -14.75
C PHE A 153 -6.83 -2.20 -15.26
N MET A 154 -6.16 -3.25 -15.71
CA MET A 154 -6.80 -4.47 -16.21
C MET A 154 -6.16 -5.67 -15.55
N HIS A 155 -6.95 -6.73 -15.24
CA HIS A 155 -6.44 -7.98 -14.71
C HIS A 155 -6.96 -9.19 -15.49
N LYS A 156 -6.21 -10.27 -15.47
CA LYS A 156 -6.62 -11.58 -15.97
C LYS A 156 -6.31 -12.62 -14.89
N PRO A 157 -7.33 -13.24 -14.26
CA PRO A 157 -7.08 -14.34 -13.33
C PRO A 157 -6.39 -15.51 -14.06
N LEU A 158 -5.42 -16.11 -13.40
CA LEU A 158 -4.77 -17.34 -13.83
C LEU A 158 -5.28 -18.47 -12.94
N ALA A 159 -5.82 -19.51 -13.54
CA ALA A 159 -6.37 -20.66 -12.81
C ALA A 159 -5.26 -21.45 -12.13
#